data_bc4d2cb01d1c9e70d96f67d3be9b200e
#
_entry.id   bc4d2cb01d1c9e70d96f67d3be9b200e
#
_cell.length_a   1.000
_cell.length_b   1.000
_cell.length_c   1.000
_cell.angle_alpha   90.00
_cell.angle_beta   90.00
_cell.angle_gamma   90.00
#
_symmetry.space_group_name_H-M   'P 1'
#
loop_
_entity.id
_entity.type
_entity.pdbx_description
1 polymer ?
#
loop_
_entity_poly.entity_id
_entity_poly.type
_entity_poly.pdbx_seq_one_letter_code
_entity_poly.pdbx_strand_id
1 'polypeptide(L)'
;MGENMSWLKAIAGGVIGAEALNLIKGYSEKEGGLDAIVKRFRDTGFARQVDSWVSTGKNEAISAIEVGQAVGASKLKELAQLTGVDFDKVRDLLAEYLPIAVDKATPEGKLPPAEQDASKKSFY
;
A
#
# COMPACT_ATOMS: atom_id res chain seq x y z
N MET A 1 -1.31 15.51 -0.68
CA MET A 1 -1.10 16.21 -1.94
C MET A 1 -1.01 15.23 -3.08
N GLY A 2 -1.59 15.59 -4.20
CA GLY A 2 -1.67 14.68 -5.33
C GLY A 2 -0.32 14.28 -5.88
N GLU A 3 0.63 15.17 -5.85
CA GLU A 3 1.95 14.87 -6.42
C GLU A 3 2.71 13.82 -5.63
N ASN A 4 2.38 13.64 -4.35
CA ASN A 4 3.02 12.60 -3.55
C ASN A 4 2.51 11.21 -3.87
N MET A 5 1.45 11.15 -4.65
CA MET A 5 0.83 9.90 -5.06
C MET A 5 1.04 9.64 -6.53
N SER A 6 2.18 10.12 -7.07
CA SER A 6 2.44 9.96 -8.50
C SER A 6 2.48 8.49 -8.93
N TRP A 7 2.79 7.59 -8.01
CA TRP A 7 2.79 6.17 -8.31
C TRP A 7 1.40 5.66 -8.68
N LEU A 8 0.35 6.35 -8.27
CA LEU A 8 -1.01 5.96 -8.63
C LEU A 8 -1.24 6.00 -10.13
N LYS A 9 -0.58 6.92 -10.82
CA LYS A 9 -0.73 7.01 -12.27
C LYS A 9 -0.16 5.79 -12.98
N ALA A 10 0.88 5.20 -12.41
CA ALA A 10 1.51 4.03 -13.01
C ALA A 10 0.60 2.81 -12.95
N ILE A 11 -0.29 2.74 -11.97
CA ILE A 11 -1.16 1.59 -11.80
C ILE A 11 -2.60 1.86 -12.19
N ALA A 12 -2.99 3.13 -12.30
CA ALA A 12 -4.35 3.48 -12.67
C ALA A 12 -4.64 3.02 -14.10
N GLY A 13 -5.74 2.40 -14.32
CA GLY A 13 -6.09 1.90 -15.63
C GLY A 13 -5.46 0.57 -15.98
N GLY A 14 -4.70 0.01 -15.07
CA GLY A 14 -4.09 -1.29 -15.28
C GLY A 14 -4.90 -2.40 -14.65
N VAL A 15 -4.22 -3.23 -13.89
CA VAL A 15 -4.80 -4.47 -13.34
C VAL A 15 -5.60 -4.26 -12.06
N ILE A 16 -5.58 -3.08 -11.50
CA ILE A 16 -6.27 -2.81 -10.23
C ILE A 16 -7.56 -2.07 -10.51
N GLY A 17 -8.68 -2.61 -10.03
CA GLY A 17 -9.97 -1.98 -10.21
C GLY A 17 -10.13 -0.72 -9.36
N ALA A 18 -11.15 0.07 -9.68
CA ALA A 18 -11.37 1.36 -9.02
C ALA A 18 -11.56 1.23 -7.51
N GLU A 19 -12.30 0.22 -7.08
CA GLU A 19 -12.54 0.03 -5.65
C GLU A 19 -11.25 -0.25 -4.89
N ALA A 20 -10.44 -1.15 -5.43
CA ALA A 20 -9.17 -1.51 -4.79
C ALA A 20 -8.20 -0.35 -4.82
N LEU A 21 -8.15 0.38 -5.93
CA LEU A 21 -7.28 1.54 -6.04
C LEU A 21 -7.65 2.61 -5.02
N ASN A 22 -8.94 2.87 -4.88
CA ASN A 22 -9.42 3.84 -3.90
C ASN A 22 -9.06 3.41 -2.48
N LEU A 23 -9.18 2.13 -2.19
CA LEU A 23 -8.83 1.58 -0.89
C LEU A 23 -7.34 1.76 -0.60
N ILE A 24 -6.49 1.44 -1.57
CA ILE A 24 -5.04 1.56 -1.39
C ILE A 24 -4.64 3.01 -1.24
N LYS A 25 -5.27 3.90 -1.99
CA LYS A 25 -5.02 5.33 -1.85
C LYS A 25 -5.37 5.80 -0.45
N GLY A 26 -6.55 5.40 0.05
CA GLY A 26 -6.97 5.77 1.40
C GLY A 26 -6.03 5.23 2.46
N TYR A 27 -5.59 3.99 2.30
CA TYR A 27 -4.65 3.40 3.23
C TYR A 27 -3.32 4.15 3.23
N SER A 28 -2.83 4.47 2.04
CA SER A 28 -1.58 5.22 1.92
C SER A 28 -1.69 6.57 2.63
N GLU A 29 -2.81 7.25 2.45
CA GLU A 29 -3.00 8.55 3.10
C GLU A 29 -3.05 8.43 4.62
N LYS A 30 -3.69 7.39 5.12
CA LYS A 30 -3.81 7.18 6.56
C LYS A 30 -2.52 6.70 7.20
N GLU A 31 -1.73 5.94 6.48
CA GLU A 31 -0.49 5.39 7.02
C GLU A 31 0.68 6.37 6.90
N GLY A 32 0.59 7.31 5.99
CA GLY A 32 1.66 8.29 5.80
C GLY A 32 2.51 8.05 4.55
N GLY A 33 1.95 7.32 3.59
CA GLY A 33 2.64 7.07 2.33
C GLY A 33 2.93 5.61 2.12
N LEU A 34 3.33 5.29 0.91
CA LEU A 34 3.61 3.92 0.53
C LEU A 34 4.79 3.34 1.30
N ASP A 35 5.81 4.15 1.54
CA ASP A 35 6.97 3.70 2.30
C ASP A 35 6.60 3.37 3.75
N ALA A 36 5.65 4.09 4.32
CA ALA A 36 5.17 3.79 5.66
C ALA A 36 4.41 2.46 5.70
N ILE A 37 3.65 2.16 4.64
CA ILE A 37 2.98 0.87 4.52
C ILE A 37 4.01 -0.26 4.47
N VAL A 38 5.03 -0.10 3.66
CA VAL A 38 6.10 -1.10 3.52
C VAL A 38 6.78 -1.33 4.86
N LYS A 39 7.09 -0.25 5.56
CA LYS A 39 7.73 -0.36 6.87
C LYS A 39 6.85 -1.09 7.87
N ARG A 40 5.55 -0.80 7.87
CA ARG A 40 4.64 -1.45 8.79
C ARG A 40 4.59 -2.95 8.57
N PHE A 41 4.48 -3.37 7.31
CA PHE A 41 4.47 -4.80 7.02
C PHE A 41 5.79 -5.46 7.37
N ARG A 42 6.89 -4.76 7.15
CA ARG A 42 8.20 -5.27 7.50
C ARG A 42 8.33 -5.47 9.01
N ASP A 43 7.86 -4.48 9.76
CA ASP A 43 7.98 -4.49 11.23
C ASP A 43 7.02 -5.47 11.90
N THR A 44 5.96 -5.87 11.22
CA THR A 44 4.97 -6.77 11.81
C THR A 44 5.18 -8.24 11.45
N GLY A 45 6.31 -8.56 10.83
CA GLY A 45 6.67 -9.94 10.57
C GLY A 45 6.53 -10.39 9.13
N PHE A 46 6.23 -9.47 8.21
CA PHE A 46 6.01 -9.82 6.82
C PHE A 46 7.07 -9.21 5.90
N ALA A 47 8.28 -9.07 6.44
CA ALA A 47 9.39 -8.49 5.69
C ALA A 47 9.67 -9.23 4.39
N ARG A 48 9.61 -10.57 4.43
CA ARG A 48 9.91 -11.34 3.24
C ARG A 48 8.92 -11.04 2.13
N GLN A 49 7.63 -11.00 2.47
CA GLN A 49 6.61 -10.70 1.47
C GLN A 49 6.76 -9.29 0.92
N VAL A 50 6.81 -8.30 1.81
CA VAL A 50 6.83 -6.92 1.35
C VAL A 50 8.11 -6.58 0.61
N ASP A 51 9.23 -7.16 1.02
CA ASP A 51 10.49 -6.94 0.30
C ASP A 51 10.43 -7.51 -1.10
N SER A 52 9.71 -8.61 -1.29
CA SER A 52 9.56 -9.16 -2.64
C SER A 52 8.78 -8.22 -3.54
N TRP A 53 7.82 -7.47 -3.00
CA TRP A 53 7.03 -6.53 -3.79
C TRP A 53 7.85 -5.32 -4.22
N VAL A 54 8.80 -4.91 -3.40
CA VAL A 54 9.66 -3.76 -3.70
C VAL A 54 10.81 -4.15 -4.63
N SER A 55 10.98 -5.41 -4.89
CA SER A 55 12.06 -5.89 -5.75
C SER A 55 11.61 -5.95 -7.22
N THR A 56 12.53 -6.31 -8.09
CA THR A 56 12.20 -6.52 -9.50
C THR A 56 11.78 -7.96 -9.78
N GLY A 57 11.73 -8.78 -8.75
CA GLY A 57 11.38 -10.19 -8.91
C GLY A 57 9.91 -10.46 -8.68
N LYS A 58 9.61 -11.71 -8.44
CA LYS A 58 8.24 -12.18 -8.27
C LYS A 58 7.68 -11.78 -6.92
N ASN A 59 6.42 -11.33 -6.89
CA ASN A 59 5.75 -10.97 -5.66
C ASN A 59 5.35 -12.20 -4.86
N GLU A 60 5.73 -12.24 -3.59
CA GLU A 60 5.26 -13.27 -2.67
C GLU A 60 3.82 -12.96 -2.28
N ALA A 61 3.03 -14.01 -2.13
CA ALA A 61 1.64 -13.85 -1.74
C ALA A 61 1.52 -13.50 -0.27
N ILE A 62 0.45 -12.77 0.06
CA ILE A 62 0.09 -12.51 1.45
C ILE A 62 -1.39 -12.83 1.59
N SER A 63 -1.80 -13.37 2.72
CA SER A 63 -3.19 -13.75 2.94
C SER A 63 -3.97 -12.61 3.59
N ALA A 64 -5.30 -12.69 3.51
CA ALA A 64 -6.15 -11.71 4.17
C ALA A 64 -5.92 -11.67 5.67
N ILE A 65 -5.67 -12.84 6.27
CA ILE A 65 -5.40 -12.91 7.71
C ILE A 65 -4.10 -12.20 8.05
N GLU A 66 -3.08 -12.40 7.23
CA GLU A 66 -1.80 -11.74 7.44
C GLU A 66 -1.92 -10.23 7.27
N VAL A 67 -2.68 -9.80 6.29
CA VAL A 67 -2.97 -8.36 6.12
C VAL A 67 -3.63 -7.82 7.38
N GLY A 68 -4.59 -8.56 7.93
CA GLY A 68 -5.25 -8.16 9.16
C GLY A 68 -4.29 -7.99 10.31
N GLN A 69 -3.30 -8.88 10.40
CA GLN A 69 -2.29 -8.81 11.45
C GLN A 69 -1.37 -7.59 11.26
N ALA A 70 -1.01 -7.31 10.03
CA ALA A 70 -0.11 -6.19 9.75
C ALA A 70 -0.81 -4.84 9.95
N VAL A 71 -2.03 -4.72 9.45
CA VAL A 71 -2.76 -3.44 9.46
C VAL A 71 -3.43 -3.18 10.79
N GLY A 72 -4.01 -4.20 11.38
CA GLY A 72 -4.72 -4.08 12.64
C GLY A 72 -6.19 -3.74 12.46
N ALA A 73 -7.03 -4.25 13.36
CA ALA A 73 -8.48 -4.13 13.25
C ALA A 73 -8.95 -2.68 13.24
N SER A 74 -8.32 -1.84 14.03
CA SER A 74 -8.70 -0.44 14.15
C SER A 74 -8.53 0.30 12.82
N LYS A 75 -7.40 0.11 12.19
CA LYS A 75 -7.11 0.74 10.91
C LYS A 75 -7.99 0.16 9.80
N LEU A 76 -8.24 -1.13 9.83
CA LEU A 76 -9.13 -1.74 8.86
C LEU A 76 -10.53 -1.15 8.93
N LYS A 77 -11.02 -0.93 10.15
CA LYS A 77 -12.32 -0.32 10.35
C LYS A 77 -12.35 1.11 9.84
N GLU A 78 -11.30 1.85 10.12
CA GLU A 78 -11.14 3.21 9.61
C GLU A 78 -11.21 3.25 8.08
N LEU A 79 -10.49 2.33 7.46
CA LEU A 79 -10.45 2.26 6.00
C LEU A 79 -11.80 1.89 5.41
N ALA A 80 -12.52 0.98 6.06
CA ALA A 80 -13.86 0.63 5.61
C ALA A 80 -14.77 1.84 5.64
N GLN A 81 -14.71 2.61 6.71
CA GLN A 81 -15.53 3.81 6.84
C GLN A 81 -15.15 4.90 5.86
N LEU A 82 -13.85 5.07 5.66
CA LEU A 82 -13.34 6.11 4.77
C LEU A 82 -13.68 5.85 3.31
N THR A 83 -13.59 4.60 2.90
CA THR A 83 -13.70 4.24 1.48
C THR A 83 -15.06 3.68 1.09
N GLY A 84 -15.89 3.33 2.07
CA GLY A 84 -17.18 2.70 1.78
C GLY A 84 -17.07 1.22 1.42
N VAL A 85 -15.88 0.65 1.52
CA VAL A 85 -15.68 -0.78 1.26
C VAL A 85 -16.10 -1.56 2.50
N ASP A 86 -16.81 -2.69 2.32
CA ASP A 86 -17.17 -3.55 3.43
C ASP A 86 -15.96 -3.96 4.24
N PHE A 87 -16.08 -3.94 5.56
CA PHE A 87 -15.00 -4.31 6.44
C PHE A 87 -14.37 -5.66 6.05
N ASP A 88 -15.22 -6.65 5.74
CA ASP A 88 -14.73 -7.98 5.39
C ASP A 88 -13.96 -8.00 4.08
N LYS A 89 -14.25 -7.06 3.18
CA LYS A 89 -13.58 -7.00 1.89
C LYS A 89 -12.27 -6.23 1.94
N VAL A 90 -12.06 -5.41 2.96
CA VAL A 90 -10.85 -4.59 3.05
C VAL A 90 -9.61 -5.48 3.05
N ARG A 91 -9.59 -6.50 3.90
CA ARG A 91 -8.44 -7.40 3.98
C ARG A 91 -8.21 -8.15 2.68
N ASP A 92 -9.30 -8.63 2.08
CA ASP A 92 -9.20 -9.40 0.84
C ASP A 92 -8.64 -8.56 -0.29
N LEU A 93 -9.12 -7.34 -0.43
CA LEU A 93 -8.66 -6.45 -1.48
C LEU A 93 -7.21 -6.04 -1.26
N LEU A 94 -6.82 -5.78 -0.02
CA LEU A 94 -5.43 -5.46 0.27
C LEU A 94 -4.53 -6.64 0.00
N ALA A 95 -4.95 -7.85 0.37
CA ALA A 95 -4.14 -9.04 0.12
C ALA A 95 -3.93 -9.27 -1.36
N GLU A 96 -4.96 -9.02 -2.15
CA GLU A 96 -4.90 -9.26 -3.59
C GLU A 96 -4.12 -8.18 -4.32
N TYR A 97 -4.35 -6.92 -3.97
CA TYR A 97 -3.88 -5.81 -4.79
C TYR A 97 -2.73 -5.00 -4.22
N LEU A 98 -2.48 -5.07 -2.91
CA LEU A 98 -1.37 -4.31 -2.34
C LEU A 98 -0.02 -4.77 -2.89
N PRO A 99 0.23 -6.07 -3.04
CA PRO A 99 1.50 -6.50 -3.67
C PRO A 99 1.67 -5.93 -5.06
N ILE A 100 0.60 -5.90 -5.84
CA ILE A 100 0.64 -5.36 -7.19
C ILE A 100 0.91 -3.86 -7.17
N ALA A 101 0.24 -3.15 -6.27
CA ALA A 101 0.42 -1.71 -6.17
C ALA A 101 1.83 -1.32 -5.78
N VAL A 102 2.40 -2.03 -4.80
CA VAL A 102 3.77 -1.76 -4.37
C VAL A 102 4.75 -2.09 -5.50
N ASP A 103 4.54 -3.21 -6.17
CA ASP A 103 5.39 -3.63 -7.27
C ASP A 103 5.38 -2.59 -8.40
N LYS A 104 4.20 -2.14 -8.79
CA LYS A 104 4.07 -1.14 -9.86
C LYS A 104 4.62 0.21 -9.47
N ALA A 105 4.59 0.55 -8.20
CA ALA A 105 5.14 1.81 -7.71
C ALA A 105 6.65 1.76 -7.57
N THR A 106 7.24 0.58 -7.65
CA THR A 106 8.68 0.40 -7.47
C THR A 106 9.29 -0.37 -8.65
N PRO A 107 9.14 0.14 -9.87
CA PRO A 107 9.58 -0.62 -11.06
C PRO A 107 11.08 -0.91 -11.07
N GLU A 108 11.85 -0.13 -10.33
CA GLU A 108 13.30 -0.33 -10.26
C GLU A 108 13.74 -0.95 -8.95
N GLY A 109 12.81 -1.51 -8.21
CA GLY A 109 13.12 -2.17 -6.95
C GLY A 109 13.33 -1.24 -5.78
N LYS A 110 12.85 -0.01 -5.85
CA LYS A 110 12.92 0.92 -4.72
C LYS A 110 11.72 1.84 -4.69
N LEU A 111 11.42 2.30 -3.49
CA LEU A 111 10.28 3.17 -3.26
C LEU A 111 10.46 4.51 -3.96
N PRO A 112 9.34 5.14 -4.37
CA PRO A 112 9.39 6.42 -5.06
C PRO A 112 10.04 7.49 -4.19
N PRO A 113 11.04 8.21 -4.72
CA PRO A 113 11.69 9.25 -3.93
C PRO A 113 10.78 10.42 -3.60
N ALA A 114 9.76 10.66 -4.40
CA ALA A 114 8.88 11.81 -4.21
C ALA A 114 8.22 11.85 -2.84
N GLU A 115 7.83 10.70 -2.33
CA GLU A 115 7.18 10.66 -1.02
C GLU A 115 8.13 11.01 0.09
N GLN A 116 9.37 10.49 0.01
CA GLN A 116 10.38 10.78 1.00
C GLN A 116 10.78 12.24 0.96
N ASP A 117 10.94 12.76 -0.23
CA ASP A 117 11.35 14.15 -0.41
C ASP A 117 10.34 15.12 0.15
N ALA A 118 9.07 14.87 -0.09
CA ALA A 118 8.02 15.74 0.43
C ALA A 118 8.06 15.77 1.95
N SER A 119 8.31 14.64 2.54
CA SER A 119 8.39 14.53 3.99
C SER A 119 9.56 15.34 4.54
N LYS A 120 10.70 15.22 3.90
CA LYS A 120 11.90 15.91 4.36
C LYS A 120 11.83 17.40 4.17
N LYS A 121 11.23 17.85 3.10
CA LYS A 121 11.15 19.28 2.84
C LYS A 121 10.37 20.04 3.86
N SER A 122 9.52 19.37 4.58
CA SER A 122 8.74 20.03 5.60
C SER A 122 9.60 20.57 6.74
N PHE A 123 10.84 20.17 6.80
CA PHE A 123 11.73 20.65 7.85
C PHE A 123 12.44 21.94 7.52
N TYR A 124 12.32 22.39 6.32
CA TYR A 124 12.97 23.62 5.90
C TYR A 124 11.96 24.68 5.58
#